data_65bb274e3b218f6b36d75f091597b38b
#
_entry.id   65bb274e3b218f6b36d75f091597b38b
#
_cell.length_a   1.000
_cell.length_b   1.000
_cell.length_c   1.000
_cell.angle_alpha   90.00
_cell.angle_beta   90.00
_cell.angle_gamma   90.00
#
_symmetry.space_group_name_H-M   'P 1'
#
loop_
_entity.id
_entity.type
_entity.pdbx_description
1 polymer ?
#
loop_
_entity_poly.entity_id
_entity_poly.type
_entity_poly.pdbx_seq_one_letter_code
_entity_poly.pdbx_strand_id
1 'polypeptide(L)'
;MSGLEKPIPMSSKRVTNLRGHADVPGDKSISHRSLILGALSIGKTKIHGLLEGQDVIDTAKAMSSFGALVEKHKNGEWTVDGFGVGGFAEPQKVIDCGNSGTGVRLIMGAMSTSGISATFTGLSLIHI
;
A
#
# COMPACT_ATOMS: atom_id res chain seq x y z
N MET A 1 19.39 7.85 -9.15
CA MET A 1 19.38 7.45 -10.58
C MET A 1 18.36 6.32 -10.71
N SER A 2 17.16 6.63 -11.16
CA SER A 2 16.15 5.64 -11.49
C SER A 2 16.61 4.89 -12.72
N GLY A 3 17.05 3.64 -12.55
CA GLY A 3 17.26 2.73 -13.65
C GLY A 3 15.93 2.55 -14.38
N LEU A 4 15.80 3.17 -15.55
CA LEU A 4 14.72 2.87 -16.46
C LEU A 4 14.86 1.39 -16.81
N GLU A 5 13.94 0.57 -16.31
CA GLU A 5 13.87 -0.81 -16.73
C GLU A 5 13.77 -0.87 -18.24
N LYS A 6 14.65 -1.68 -18.85
CA LYS A 6 14.66 -1.81 -20.32
C LYS A 6 13.29 -2.36 -20.76
N PRO A 7 12.68 -1.79 -21.79
CA PRO A 7 11.42 -2.29 -22.32
C PRO A 7 11.55 -3.78 -22.68
N ILE A 8 10.64 -4.60 -22.19
CA ILE A 8 10.57 -6.02 -22.53
C ILE A 8 9.69 -6.14 -23.78
N PRO A 9 10.21 -6.67 -24.90
CA PRO A 9 9.39 -6.85 -26.10
C PRO A 9 8.28 -7.88 -25.83
N MET A 10 7.08 -7.53 -26.18
CA MET A 10 5.90 -8.39 -26.09
C MET A 10 5.34 -8.66 -27.48
N SER A 11 4.85 -9.88 -27.71
CA SER A 11 4.15 -10.23 -28.94
C SER A 11 2.83 -10.90 -28.61
N SER A 12 1.82 -10.63 -29.40
CA SER A 12 0.52 -11.30 -29.32
C SER A 12 0.19 -11.96 -30.64
N LYS A 13 -0.55 -13.07 -30.57
CA LYS A 13 -1.04 -13.78 -31.75
C LYS A 13 -2.56 -13.93 -31.64
N ARG A 14 -3.24 -13.87 -32.78
CA ARG A 14 -4.67 -14.18 -32.81
C ARG A 14 -4.91 -15.65 -32.46
N VAL A 15 -5.80 -15.87 -31.52
CA VAL A 15 -6.28 -17.20 -31.15
C VAL A 15 -7.80 -17.28 -31.35
N THR A 16 -8.30 -18.44 -31.70
CA THR A 16 -9.75 -18.65 -31.92
C THR A 16 -10.47 -19.07 -30.64
N ASN A 17 -9.77 -19.78 -29.76
CA ASN A 17 -10.30 -20.25 -28.47
C ASN A 17 -9.27 -19.99 -27.37
N LEU A 18 -9.67 -19.30 -26.31
CA LEU A 18 -8.89 -19.18 -25.09
C LEU A 18 -9.37 -20.24 -24.10
N ARG A 19 -8.45 -21.08 -23.63
CA ARG A 19 -8.68 -22.07 -22.57
C ARG A 19 -7.48 -22.06 -21.64
N GLY A 20 -7.73 -22.15 -20.35
CA GLY A 20 -6.66 -22.21 -19.35
C GLY A 20 -7.06 -21.54 -18.06
N HIS A 21 -6.12 -21.51 -17.14
CA HIS A 21 -6.22 -20.84 -15.84
C HIS A 21 -5.20 -19.71 -15.82
N ALA A 22 -5.58 -18.58 -15.21
CA ALA A 22 -4.67 -17.47 -15.01
C ALA A 22 -4.82 -17.00 -13.56
N ASP A 23 -3.73 -17.02 -12.82
CA ASP A 23 -3.65 -16.39 -11.52
C ASP A 23 -3.39 -14.88 -11.73
N VAL A 24 -4.24 -14.06 -11.12
CA VAL A 24 -4.09 -12.60 -11.18
C VAL A 24 -3.56 -12.07 -9.86
N PRO A 25 -2.69 -11.04 -9.89
CA PRO A 25 -2.25 -10.37 -8.67
C PRO A 25 -3.42 -9.68 -7.97
N GLY A 26 -3.24 -9.38 -6.68
CA GLY A 26 -4.21 -8.60 -5.91
C GLY A 26 -4.46 -7.21 -6.52
N ASP A 27 -5.65 -6.66 -6.30
CA ASP A 27 -6.00 -5.31 -6.73
C ASP A 27 -5.24 -4.27 -5.91
N LYS A 28 -4.70 -3.25 -6.57
CA LYS A 28 -3.90 -2.19 -5.95
C LYS A 28 -4.72 -1.39 -4.93
N SER A 29 -5.91 -0.97 -5.32
CA SER A 29 -6.76 -0.12 -4.48
C SER A 29 -7.32 -0.87 -3.28
N ILE A 30 -7.65 -2.15 -3.44
CA ILE A 30 -8.07 -3.02 -2.33
C ILE A 30 -6.90 -3.23 -1.39
N SER A 31 -5.69 -3.42 -1.90
CA SER A 31 -4.48 -3.61 -1.09
C SER A 31 -4.16 -2.39 -0.22
N HIS A 32 -4.23 -1.17 -0.77
CA HIS A 32 -4.09 0.06 0.04
C HIS A 32 -5.14 0.10 1.16
N ARG A 33 -6.40 -0.14 0.82
CA ARG A 33 -7.51 -0.08 1.79
C ARG A 33 -7.41 -1.16 2.86
N SER A 34 -6.97 -2.37 2.52
CA SER A 34 -6.82 -3.44 3.51
C SER A 34 -5.80 -3.11 4.59
N LEU A 35 -4.69 -2.45 4.22
CA LEU A 35 -3.68 -1.97 5.16
C LEU A 35 -4.21 -0.83 6.05
N ILE A 36 -4.86 0.16 5.43
CA ILE A 36 -5.37 1.34 6.14
C ILE A 36 -6.52 0.96 7.07
N LEU A 37 -7.50 0.19 6.58
CA LEU A 37 -8.63 -0.26 7.40
C LEU A 37 -8.19 -1.25 8.48
N GLY A 38 -7.19 -2.09 8.17
CA GLY A 38 -6.55 -2.95 9.17
C GLY A 38 -5.93 -2.14 10.30
N ALA A 39 -5.25 -1.05 9.99
CA ALA A 39 -4.67 -0.15 10.99
C ALA A 39 -5.75 0.59 11.82
N LEU A 40 -6.87 0.96 11.20
CA LEU A 40 -8.01 1.58 11.86
C LEU A 40 -8.88 0.59 12.66
N SER A 41 -8.66 -0.69 12.50
CA SER A 41 -9.36 -1.72 13.27
C SER A 41 -8.71 -1.92 14.63
N ILE A 42 -9.45 -2.52 15.56
CA ILE A 42 -8.90 -3.03 16.82
C ILE A 42 -8.64 -4.52 16.64
N GLY A 43 -7.40 -4.95 16.92
CA GLY A 43 -6.97 -6.34 16.78
C GLY A 43 -6.30 -6.64 15.45
N LYS A 44 -6.12 -7.91 15.17
CA LYS A 44 -5.29 -8.40 14.06
C LYS A 44 -6.11 -8.69 12.80
N THR A 45 -5.80 -8.00 11.72
CA THR A 45 -6.33 -8.25 10.38
C THR A 45 -5.35 -9.10 9.58
N LYS A 46 -5.84 -10.17 8.95
CA LYS A 46 -5.08 -11.01 8.04
C LYS A 46 -5.41 -10.66 6.60
N ILE A 47 -4.40 -10.55 5.77
CA ILE A 47 -4.53 -10.16 4.36
C ILE A 47 -3.83 -11.20 3.49
N HIS A 48 -4.59 -11.82 2.60
CA HIS A 48 -4.07 -12.77 1.61
C HIS A 48 -4.09 -12.13 0.23
N GLY A 49 -3.04 -12.37 -0.56
CA GLY A 49 -2.96 -11.87 -1.92
C GLY A 49 -2.78 -10.35 -2.03
N LEU A 50 -2.15 -9.72 -1.03
CA LEU A 50 -1.79 -8.30 -1.11
C LEU A 50 -0.93 -8.05 -2.35
N LEU A 51 -1.26 -7.02 -3.15
CA LEU A 51 -0.39 -6.58 -4.23
C LEU A 51 0.88 -5.96 -3.64
N GLU A 52 2.02 -6.60 -3.87
CA GLU A 52 3.32 -6.14 -3.35
C GLU A 52 4.01 -5.14 -4.30
N GLY A 53 3.24 -4.25 -4.91
CA GLY A 53 3.77 -3.11 -5.65
C GLY A 53 4.33 -2.04 -4.71
N GLN A 54 5.29 -1.24 -5.18
CA GLN A 54 6.00 -0.25 -4.35
C GLN A 54 5.04 0.69 -3.61
N ASP A 55 3.99 1.18 -4.28
CA ASP A 55 2.99 2.07 -3.69
C ASP A 55 2.30 1.45 -2.46
N VAL A 56 1.98 0.15 -2.53
CA VAL A 56 1.32 -0.58 -1.42
C VAL A 56 2.30 -0.83 -0.28
N ILE A 57 3.56 -1.16 -0.61
CA ILE A 57 4.62 -1.31 0.38
C ILE A 57 4.87 0.01 1.13
N ASP A 58 4.85 1.13 0.43
CA ASP A 58 5.02 2.44 1.07
C ASP A 58 3.82 2.77 1.98
N THR A 59 2.60 2.36 1.61
CA THR A 59 1.44 2.43 2.51
C THR A 59 1.61 1.56 3.76
N ALA A 60 2.15 0.34 3.62
CA ALA A 60 2.44 -0.52 4.77
C ALA A 60 3.44 0.13 5.74
N LYS A 61 4.52 0.73 5.21
CA LYS A 61 5.50 1.49 6.00
C LYS A 61 4.87 2.70 6.68
N ALA A 62 4.00 3.42 5.98
CA ALA A 62 3.28 4.56 6.54
C ALA A 62 2.41 4.13 7.73
N MET A 63 1.64 3.04 7.60
CA MET A 63 0.82 2.52 8.70
C MET A 63 1.68 2.12 9.90
N SER A 64 2.85 1.51 9.66
CA SER A 64 3.81 1.20 10.72
C SER A 64 4.34 2.46 11.41
N SER A 65 4.60 3.53 10.65
CA SER A 65 5.06 4.82 11.20
C SER A 65 4.01 5.49 12.08
N PHE A 66 2.73 5.22 11.84
CA PHE A 66 1.61 5.68 12.66
C PHE A 66 1.29 4.75 13.85
N GLY A 67 2.03 3.66 14.03
CA GLY A 67 1.94 2.79 15.19
C GLY A 67 1.25 1.44 14.97
N ALA A 68 0.80 1.11 13.77
CA ALA A 68 0.32 -0.23 13.46
C ALA A 68 1.47 -1.24 13.37
N LEU A 69 1.28 -2.44 13.86
CA LEU A 69 2.22 -3.53 13.63
C LEU A 69 1.86 -4.23 12.31
N VAL A 70 2.65 -3.96 11.27
CA VAL A 70 2.46 -4.53 9.93
C VAL A 70 3.57 -5.53 9.65
N GLU A 71 3.21 -6.78 9.43
CA GLU A 71 4.15 -7.87 9.23
C GLU A 71 3.81 -8.69 7.98
N LYS A 72 4.87 -9.05 7.22
CA LYS A 72 4.79 -10.02 6.14
C LYS A 72 5.30 -11.38 6.64
N HIS A 73 4.53 -12.42 6.46
CA HIS A 73 4.88 -13.79 6.84
C HIS A 73 5.48 -14.58 5.67
N LYS A 74 6.20 -15.67 5.98
CA LYS A 74 6.87 -16.51 4.98
C LYS A 74 5.92 -17.16 3.97
N ASN A 75 4.66 -17.36 4.35
CA ASN A 75 3.61 -17.92 3.49
C ASN A 75 2.98 -16.88 2.55
N GLY A 76 3.47 -15.64 2.53
CA GLY A 76 2.91 -14.53 1.73
C GLY A 76 1.69 -13.86 2.35
N GLU A 77 1.24 -14.29 3.53
CA GLU A 77 0.21 -13.60 4.31
C GLU A 77 0.79 -12.33 4.94
N TRP A 78 -0.01 -11.28 4.94
CA TRP A 78 0.28 -10.05 5.69
C TRP A 78 -0.64 -9.95 6.89
N THR A 79 -0.14 -9.41 7.98
CA THR A 79 -0.95 -9.09 9.15
C THR A 79 -0.79 -7.63 9.52
N VAL A 80 -1.89 -7.02 9.93
CA VAL A 80 -1.92 -5.66 10.48
C VAL A 80 -2.59 -5.74 11.84
N ASP A 81 -1.84 -5.40 12.89
CA ASP A 81 -2.40 -5.24 14.23
C ASP A 81 -2.68 -3.75 14.43
N GLY A 82 -3.94 -3.41 14.43
CA GLY A 82 -4.41 -2.03 14.34
C GLY A 82 -4.56 -1.37 15.71
N PHE A 83 -4.62 -0.05 15.68
CA PHE A 83 -4.73 0.82 16.87
C PHE A 83 -6.14 1.43 17.02
N GLY A 84 -7.05 1.17 16.09
CA GLY A 84 -8.41 1.72 16.11
C GLY A 84 -8.54 3.11 15.50
N VAL A 85 -9.78 3.55 15.31
CA VAL A 85 -10.10 4.89 14.81
C VAL A 85 -9.65 5.95 15.82
N GLY A 86 -8.95 6.97 15.35
CA GLY A 86 -8.37 8.02 16.21
C GLY A 86 -7.08 7.62 16.92
N GLY A 87 -6.58 6.40 16.71
CA GLY A 87 -5.41 5.87 17.38
C GLY A 87 -4.07 6.10 16.65
N PHE A 88 -4.04 6.91 15.58
CA PHE A 88 -2.79 7.25 14.91
C PHE A 88 -1.81 7.92 15.88
N ALA A 89 -0.61 7.35 16.01
CA ALA A 89 0.49 7.96 16.73
C ALA A 89 1.20 8.99 15.84
N GLU A 90 1.71 10.05 16.44
CA GLU A 90 2.50 11.05 15.70
C GLU A 90 3.79 10.43 15.17
N PRO A 91 4.05 10.48 13.86
CA PRO A 91 5.21 9.83 13.27
C PRO A 91 6.50 10.60 13.63
N GLN A 92 7.58 9.87 13.93
CA GLN A 92 8.88 10.44 14.25
C GLN A 92 9.64 10.98 13.03
N LYS A 93 9.18 10.66 11.82
CA LYS A 93 9.83 11.00 10.55
C LYS A 93 8.80 11.40 9.51
N VAL A 94 9.29 12.11 8.49
CA VAL A 94 8.50 12.38 7.28
C VAL A 94 8.02 11.08 6.66
N ILE A 95 6.74 11.01 6.33
CA ILE A 95 6.12 9.87 5.64
C ILE A 95 6.37 10.02 4.14
N ASP A 96 7.18 9.13 3.59
CA ASP A 96 7.41 9.07 2.14
C ASP A 96 6.36 8.17 1.49
N CYS A 97 5.51 8.75 0.65
CA CYS A 97 4.48 8.04 -0.10
C CYS A 97 4.94 7.66 -1.52
N GLY A 98 6.22 7.84 -1.85
CA GLY A 98 6.73 7.56 -3.19
C GLY A 98 5.92 8.30 -4.27
N ASN A 99 5.51 7.61 -5.31
CA ASN A 99 4.66 8.15 -6.37
C ASN A 99 3.17 7.80 -6.20
N SER A 100 2.75 7.41 -4.99
CA SER A 100 1.38 6.98 -4.72
C SER A 100 0.44 8.15 -4.39
N GLY A 101 -0.16 8.75 -5.40
CA GLY A 101 -1.21 9.75 -5.20
C GLY A 101 -2.46 9.19 -4.48
N THR A 102 -2.77 7.92 -4.70
CA THR A 102 -3.84 7.21 -3.99
C THR A 102 -3.47 7.03 -2.52
N GLY A 103 -2.27 6.50 -2.25
CA GLY A 103 -1.81 6.23 -0.89
C GLY A 103 -1.85 7.48 -0.02
N VAL A 104 -1.22 8.57 -0.45
CA VAL A 104 -1.16 9.82 0.33
C VAL A 104 -2.54 10.37 0.66
N ARG A 105 -3.46 10.41 -0.32
CA ARG A 105 -4.82 10.95 -0.09
C ARG A 105 -5.64 10.11 0.87
N LEU A 106 -5.58 8.78 0.73
CA LEU A 106 -6.29 7.88 1.64
C LEU A 106 -5.73 7.95 3.06
N ILE A 107 -4.40 8.01 3.21
CA ILE A 107 -3.74 8.12 4.51
C ILE A 107 -4.08 9.46 5.19
N MET A 108 -4.00 10.56 4.45
CA MET A 108 -4.38 11.89 4.98
C MET A 108 -5.84 11.90 5.44
N GLY A 109 -6.75 11.30 4.66
CA GLY A 109 -8.15 11.17 5.05
C GLY A 109 -8.33 10.34 6.33
N ALA A 110 -7.63 9.20 6.44
CA ALA A 110 -7.70 8.33 7.60
C ALA A 110 -7.13 9.01 8.86
N MET A 111 -5.96 9.66 8.76
CA MET A 111 -5.33 10.31 9.90
C MET A 111 -6.08 11.56 10.41
N SER A 112 -6.89 12.18 9.57
CA SER A 112 -7.67 13.39 9.94
C SER A 112 -8.63 13.16 11.12
N THR A 113 -8.89 11.90 11.46
CA THR A 113 -9.66 11.52 12.65
C THR A 113 -8.87 11.56 13.96
N SER A 114 -7.56 11.81 13.89
CA SER A 114 -6.64 11.83 15.03
C SER A 114 -6.05 13.22 15.23
N GLY A 115 -5.84 13.61 16.48
CA GLY A 115 -5.27 14.92 16.85
C GLY A 115 -3.75 14.96 16.77
N ILE A 116 -3.16 14.52 15.65
CA ILE A 116 -1.71 14.45 15.43
C ILE A 116 -1.28 15.29 14.24
N SER A 117 0.01 15.61 14.17
CA SER A 117 0.65 16.24 13.01
C SER A 117 1.52 15.25 12.26
N ALA A 118 1.51 15.30 10.94
CA ALA A 118 2.40 14.50 10.11
C ALA A 118 2.84 15.28 8.88
N THR A 119 4.06 15.07 8.45
CA THR A 119 4.61 15.64 7.21
C THR A 119 4.74 14.54 6.18
N PHE A 120 4.24 14.79 4.98
CA PHE A 120 4.28 13.85 3.86
C PHE A 120 5.19 14.38 2.76
N THR A 121 5.88 13.46 2.09
CA THR A 121 6.64 13.72 0.87
C THR A 121 6.31 12.67 -0.19
N GLY A 122 6.68 12.95 -1.43
CA GLY A 122 6.48 12.06 -2.57
C GLY A 122 5.86 12.78 -3.76
N LEU A 123 5.31 12.02 -4.72
CA LEU A 123 4.65 12.53 -5.92
C LEU A 123 5.56 13.43 -6.78
N SER A 124 6.81 13.01 -6.98
CA SER A 124 7.80 13.74 -7.79
C SER A 124 7.32 14.05 -9.23
N LEU A 125 6.32 13.32 -9.72
CA LEU A 125 5.71 13.55 -11.03
C LEU A 125 4.85 14.83 -11.11
N ILE A 126 4.55 15.48 -9.98
CA ILE A 126 3.78 16.74 -9.97
C ILE A 126 4.60 17.91 -10.50
N HIS A 127 5.91 17.77 -10.55
CA HIS A 127 6.83 18.83 -10.98
C HIS A 127 7.26 18.75 -12.46
N ILE A 128 6.61 17.93 -13.25
CA ILE A 128 6.87 17.80 -14.69
C ILE A 128 6.07 18.83 -15.48
#